data_97b6a8c3335589c90be50838e2452779
#
_entry.id   97b6a8c3335589c90be50838e2452779
#
_cell.length_a   1.000
_cell.length_b   1.000
_cell.length_c   1.000
_cell.angle_alpha   90.00
_cell.angle_beta   90.00
_cell.angle_gamma   90.00
#
_symmetry.space_group_name_H-M   'P 1'
#
loop_
_entity.id
_entity.type
_entity.pdbx_description
1 polymer ?
#
loop_
_entity_poly.entity_id
_entity_poly.type
_entity_poly.pdbx_seq_one_letter_code
_entity_poly.pdbx_strand_id
1 'polypeptide(L)'
;MRFDSLLDSVGGTPLVGLPKLSPSADVRLWAKLEDHNPTGSIKDRAALRMLLDAEKDGRLRPGNTILEPTSGNTGISLAMAAKLRGYRMVCVMPENTSEERRQILRMWGVEIISSPAAGGSNEAVRVAKQVAEEHPDWVMLYQYGNPSNALAHYDGTAREIFADLPSVTHFVAGLGTTGTLMGAGRFFREHKPEVKIVAAEPRYGELVYGLRNLDEGFVPELYDATLIDGRFSVGPRDAVRRVRELLDNEGIFAGISTGAILHAALGQAAKCVRDGEPADIAFVVADGGWKYLSTGAYEGTIDEAEDRLEGQLWA
;
A
#
# COMPACT_ATOMS: atom_id res chain seq x y z
N MET A 1 7.39 -21.44 -11.38
CA MET A 1 7.49 -20.39 -12.42
C MET A 1 8.96 -20.03 -12.64
N ARG A 2 9.37 -19.66 -13.85
CA ARG A 2 10.70 -19.17 -14.19
C ARG A 2 10.56 -17.77 -14.80
N PHE A 3 11.39 -16.83 -14.36
CA PHE A 3 11.43 -15.45 -14.85
C PHE A 3 12.85 -15.15 -15.36
N ASP A 4 12.96 -14.31 -16.37
CA ASP A 4 14.25 -13.91 -16.93
C ASP A 4 14.83 -12.67 -16.19
N SER A 5 13.97 -11.91 -15.49
CA SER A 5 14.34 -10.78 -14.64
C SER A 5 13.54 -10.80 -13.33
N LEU A 6 14.10 -10.22 -12.26
CA LEU A 6 13.37 -10.00 -11.02
C LEU A 6 12.13 -9.12 -11.24
N LEU A 7 12.19 -8.17 -12.20
CA LEU A 7 11.05 -7.30 -12.51
C LEU A 7 9.86 -8.08 -13.09
N ASP A 8 10.10 -9.17 -13.80
CA ASP A 8 9.06 -10.01 -14.38
C ASP A 8 8.30 -10.83 -13.33
N SER A 9 8.85 -10.93 -12.11
CA SER A 9 8.22 -11.64 -11.00
C SER A 9 7.28 -10.76 -10.16
N VAL A 10 7.13 -9.48 -10.53
CA VAL A 10 6.19 -8.56 -9.86
C VAL A 10 4.76 -8.93 -10.24
N GLY A 11 3.90 -9.13 -9.24
CA GLY A 11 2.52 -9.57 -9.44
C GLY A 11 2.36 -11.09 -9.42
N GLY A 12 1.21 -11.58 -9.86
CA GLY A 12 0.86 -13.01 -9.77
C GLY A 12 0.89 -13.52 -8.31
N THR A 13 0.59 -12.65 -7.35
CA THR A 13 0.66 -12.96 -5.91
C THR A 13 -0.47 -13.89 -5.50
N PRO A 14 -0.26 -14.75 -4.46
CA PRO A 14 -1.29 -15.68 -4.00
C PRO A 14 -2.55 -14.97 -3.47
N LEU A 15 -3.71 -15.61 -3.69
CA LEU A 15 -4.96 -15.31 -2.99
C LEU A 15 -5.28 -16.49 -2.06
N VAL A 16 -5.34 -16.26 -0.74
CA VAL A 16 -5.43 -17.30 0.28
C VAL A 16 -6.68 -17.13 1.12
N GLY A 17 -7.47 -18.20 1.29
CA GLY A 17 -8.63 -18.21 2.17
C GLY A 17 -8.23 -18.22 3.65
N LEU A 18 -9.05 -17.59 4.50
CA LEU A 18 -8.84 -17.48 5.95
C LEU A 18 -9.91 -18.25 6.72
N PRO A 19 -9.77 -19.59 6.85
CA PRO A 19 -10.83 -20.43 7.43
C PRO A 19 -11.10 -20.17 8.91
N LYS A 20 -10.11 -19.70 9.68
CA LYS A 20 -10.28 -19.41 11.12
C LYS A 20 -10.82 -18.01 11.40
N LEU A 21 -10.59 -17.05 10.50
CA LEU A 21 -11.09 -15.69 10.64
C LEU A 21 -12.37 -15.44 9.84
N SER A 22 -12.76 -16.34 8.93
CA SER A 22 -14.05 -16.30 8.24
C SER A 22 -15.17 -16.60 9.23
N PRO A 23 -16.20 -15.73 9.35
CA PRO A 23 -17.24 -15.91 10.38
C PRO A 23 -18.18 -17.08 10.12
N SER A 24 -18.32 -17.53 8.87
CA SER A 24 -19.14 -18.69 8.48
C SER A 24 -18.70 -19.27 7.13
N ALA A 25 -19.28 -20.40 6.76
CA ALA A 25 -19.06 -20.99 5.43
C ALA A 25 -19.60 -20.12 4.29
N ASP A 26 -20.61 -19.31 4.56
CA ASP A 26 -21.27 -18.44 3.57
C ASP A 26 -20.62 -17.04 3.50
N VAL A 27 -19.84 -16.63 4.53
CA VAL A 27 -19.13 -15.35 4.56
C VAL A 27 -17.65 -15.61 4.77
N ARG A 28 -16.89 -15.53 3.68
CA ARG A 28 -15.48 -15.95 3.62
C ARG A 28 -14.55 -14.77 3.38
N LEU A 29 -13.38 -14.82 4.02
CA LEU A 29 -12.30 -13.86 3.86
C LEU A 29 -11.18 -14.45 3.00
N TRP A 30 -10.63 -13.63 2.11
CA TRP A 30 -9.56 -13.98 1.18
C TRP A 30 -8.46 -12.93 1.20
N ALA A 31 -7.25 -13.33 1.55
CA ALA A 31 -6.08 -12.46 1.64
C ALA A 31 -5.29 -12.47 0.31
N LYS A 32 -5.15 -11.32 -0.35
CA LYS A 32 -4.24 -11.14 -1.49
C LYS A 32 -2.87 -10.77 -0.95
N LEU A 33 -1.92 -11.72 -1.02
CA LEU A 33 -0.60 -11.64 -0.38
C LEU A 33 0.38 -10.79 -1.20
N GLU A 34 0.28 -9.47 -1.12
CA GLU A 34 1.14 -8.53 -1.86
C GLU A 34 2.56 -8.41 -1.25
N ASP A 35 2.78 -8.94 -0.07
CA ASP A 35 4.10 -9.14 0.54
C ASP A 35 4.95 -10.19 -0.18
N HIS A 36 4.36 -10.98 -1.07
CA HIS A 36 5.05 -11.92 -1.97
C HIS A 36 5.69 -11.26 -3.20
N ASN A 37 5.50 -9.98 -3.42
CA ASN A 37 6.27 -9.24 -4.42
C ASN A 37 7.77 -9.16 -4.05
N PRO A 38 8.69 -8.93 -5.00
CA PRO A 38 10.15 -9.00 -4.78
C PRO A 38 10.70 -8.16 -3.62
N THR A 39 10.17 -6.94 -3.40
CA THR A 39 10.57 -6.12 -2.25
C THR A 39 9.65 -6.28 -1.03
N GLY A 40 8.69 -7.21 -1.11
CA GLY A 40 7.78 -7.53 -0.03
C GLY A 40 6.65 -6.51 0.15
N SER A 41 6.14 -5.91 -0.94
CA SER A 41 4.99 -5.02 -0.85
C SER A 41 4.22 -4.83 -2.16
N ILE A 42 2.97 -4.40 -2.03
CA ILE A 42 2.09 -4.00 -3.13
C ILE A 42 2.68 -2.88 -4.00
N LYS A 43 3.62 -2.10 -3.45
CA LYS A 43 4.22 -0.97 -4.15
C LYS A 43 5.12 -1.37 -5.31
N ASP A 44 5.58 -2.62 -5.37
CA ASP A 44 6.34 -3.14 -6.52
C ASP A 44 5.54 -3.01 -7.81
N ARG A 45 4.23 -3.25 -7.76
CA ARG A 45 3.35 -3.11 -8.92
C ARG A 45 3.29 -1.66 -9.41
N ALA A 46 2.97 -0.74 -8.53
CA ALA A 46 2.86 0.68 -8.86
C ALA A 46 4.19 1.26 -9.32
N ALA A 47 5.28 0.97 -8.60
CA ALA A 47 6.62 1.45 -8.91
C ALA A 47 7.09 1.00 -10.29
N LEU A 48 6.97 -0.30 -10.57
CA LEU A 48 7.36 -0.86 -11.87
C LEU A 48 6.52 -0.25 -13.01
N ARG A 49 5.20 -0.16 -12.84
CA ARG A 49 4.32 0.38 -13.87
C ARG A 49 4.59 1.85 -14.15
N MET A 50 4.77 2.68 -13.11
CA MET A 50 5.10 4.10 -13.26
C MET A 50 6.41 4.29 -14.01
N LEU A 51 7.43 3.49 -13.70
CA LEU A 51 8.73 3.54 -14.37
C LEU A 51 8.61 3.14 -15.84
N LEU A 52 7.99 1.99 -16.14
CA LEU A 52 7.86 1.48 -17.50
C LEU A 52 7.01 2.39 -18.40
N ASP A 53 5.92 2.96 -17.88
CA ASP A 53 5.10 3.90 -18.63
C ASP A 53 5.85 5.22 -18.90
N ALA A 54 6.67 5.69 -17.94
CA ALA A 54 7.53 6.87 -18.14
C ALA A 54 8.65 6.63 -19.17
N GLU A 55 9.19 5.41 -19.26
CA GLU A 55 10.11 5.02 -20.35
C GLU A 55 9.38 5.00 -21.69
N LYS A 56 8.22 4.37 -21.74
CA LYS A 56 7.41 4.20 -22.96
C LYS A 56 6.98 5.53 -23.55
N ASP A 57 6.59 6.50 -22.74
CA ASP A 57 6.15 7.83 -23.20
C ASP A 57 7.32 8.84 -23.38
N GLY A 58 8.56 8.41 -23.08
CA GLY A 58 9.78 9.17 -23.29
C GLY A 58 10.06 10.25 -22.24
N ARG A 59 9.29 10.30 -21.14
CA ARG A 59 9.59 11.16 -19.98
C ARG A 59 10.85 10.69 -19.26
N LEU A 60 11.03 9.37 -19.11
CA LEU A 60 12.21 8.76 -18.50
C LEU A 60 13.12 8.19 -19.58
N ARG A 61 14.38 8.68 -19.66
CA ARG A 61 15.38 8.29 -20.66
C ARG A 61 16.68 7.86 -19.99
N PRO A 62 17.52 7.06 -20.65
CA PRO A 62 18.84 6.72 -20.12
C PRO A 62 19.62 7.97 -19.68
N GLY A 63 20.17 7.94 -18.47
CA GLY A 63 20.88 9.08 -17.87
C GLY A 63 20.04 9.99 -17.00
N ASN A 64 18.70 9.94 -17.06
CA ASN A 64 17.86 10.69 -16.14
C ASN A 64 18.00 10.14 -14.70
N THR A 65 17.66 10.99 -13.74
CA THR A 65 17.52 10.64 -12.32
C THR A 65 16.04 10.59 -11.97
N ILE A 66 15.61 9.53 -11.30
CA ILE A 66 14.24 9.42 -10.76
C ILE A 66 14.18 10.13 -9.43
N LEU A 67 13.17 10.97 -9.25
CA LEU A 67 12.86 11.67 -8.01
C LEU A 67 11.51 11.20 -7.47
N GLU A 68 11.44 10.88 -6.16
CA GLU A 68 10.15 10.52 -5.54
C GLU A 68 10.08 10.98 -4.08
N PRO A 69 9.00 11.67 -3.66
CA PRO A 69 8.73 11.93 -2.25
C PRO A 69 8.19 10.66 -1.58
N THR A 70 9.06 9.96 -0.86
CA THR A 70 8.70 8.71 -0.20
C THR A 70 9.70 8.32 0.88
N SER A 71 9.20 7.82 2.00
CA SER A 71 10.01 7.25 3.09
C SER A 71 9.78 5.74 3.28
N GLY A 72 8.94 5.12 2.44
CA GLY A 72 8.45 3.76 2.67
C GLY A 72 8.63 2.83 1.47
N ASN A 73 7.70 1.90 1.35
CA ASN A 73 7.72 0.83 0.37
C ASN A 73 7.87 1.30 -1.09
N THR A 74 7.27 2.44 -1.45
CA THR A 74 7.42 2.98 -2.82
C THR A 74 8.87 3.31 -3.14
N GLY A 75 9.59 3.92 -2.20
CA GLY A 75 11.02 4.21 -2.36
C GLY A 75 11.84 2.94 -2.58
N ILE A 76 11.57 1.89 -1.80
CA ILE A 76 12.28 0.60 -1.91
C ILE A 76 11.96 -0.06 -3.27
N SER A 77 10.70 -0.08 -3.66
CA SER A 77 10.27 -0.69 -4.93
C SER A 77 10.82 0.05 -6.15
N LEU A 78 10.79 1.40 -6.14
CA LEU A 78 11.39 2.22 -7.19
C LEU A 78 12.91 2.06 -7.22
N ALA A 79 13.58 1.97 -6.06
CA ALA A 79 15.02 1.78 -5.98
C ALA A 79 15.45 0.44 -6.63
N MET A 80 14.72 -0.64 -6.37
CA MET A 80 14.92 -1.92 -7.03
C MET A 80 14.77 -1.79 -8.56
N ALA A 81 13.64 -1.23 -9.00
CA ALA A 81 13.35 -1.09 -10.43
C ALA A 81 14.36 -0.17 -11.13
N ALA A 82 14.67 0.98 -10.54
CA ALA A 82 15.65 1.94 -11.04
C ALA A 82 17.03 1.30 -11.19
N LYS A 83 17.51 0.58 -10.16
CA LYS A 83 18.79 -0.10 -10.18
C LYS A 83 18.89 -1.13 -11.31
N LEU A 84 17.85 -1.94 -11.49
CA LEU A 84 17.81 -2.97 -12.54
C LEU A 84 17.68 -2.38 -13.95
N ARG A 85 17.14 -1.16 -14.07
CA ARG A 85 17.00 -0.42 -15.34
C ARG A 85 18.13 0.58 -15.59
N GLY A 86 19.11 0.71 -14.66
CA GLY A 86 20.27 1.57 -14.82
C GLY A 86 20.01 3.06 -14.54
N TYR A 87 18.98 3.41 -13.77
CA TYR A 87 18.69 4.78 -13.37
C TYR A 87 19.27 5.13 -12.00
N ARG A 88 19.65 6.38 -11.83
CA ARG A 88 19.88 6.97 -10.51
C ARG A 88 18.53 7.27 -9.86
N MET A 89 18.50 7.23 -8.54
CA MET A 89 17.28 7.55 -7.78
C MET A 89 17.60 8.45 -6.60
N VAL A 90 16.73 9.44 -6.39
CA VAL A 90 16.70 10.36 -5.26
C VAL A 90 15.34 10.24 -4.56
N CYS A 91 15.36 10.05 -3.24
CA CYS A 91 14.16 10.11 -2.41
C CYS A 91 14.16 11.38 -1.56
N VAL A 92 13.01 12.06 -1.50
CA VAL A 92 12.78 13.11 -0.51
C VAL A 92 11.95 12.52 0.63
N MET A 93 12.44 12.64 1.87
CA MET A 93 11.76 12.09 3.04
C MET A 93 11.97 12.96 4.28
N PRO A 94 11.06 12.94 5.26
CA PRO A 94 11.21 13.65 6.52
C PRO A 94 12.49 13.24 7.27
N GLU A 95 13.15 14.21 7.90
CA GLU A 95 14.40 14.00 8.63
C GLU A 95 14.26 13.08 9.85
N ASN A 96 13.05 12.93 10.39
CA ASN A 96 12.72 12.02 11.50
C ASN A 96 12.38 10.60 11.03
N THR A 97 12.47 10.29 9.72
CA THR A 97 12.33 8.92 9.21
C THR A 97 13.39 8.02 9.83
N SER A 98 12.99 6.81 10.25
CA SER A 98 13.87 5.87 10.97
C SER A 98 15.14 5.57 10.17
N GLU A 99 16.26 5.40 10.90
CA GLU A 99 17.56 5.08 10.28
C GLU A 99 17.52 3.75 9.51
N GLU A 100 16.75 2.79 9.98
CA GLU A 100 16.55 1.51 9.29
C GLU A 100 16.01 1.70 7.85
N ARG A 101 15.02 2.57 7.66
CA ARG A 101 14.49 2.89 6.32
C ARG A 101 15.51 3.61 5.44
N ARG A 102 16.27 4.53 6.04
CA ARG A 102 17.36 5.22 5.34
C ARG A 102 18.44 4.22 4.90
N GLN A 103 18.81 3.28 5.77
CA GLN A 103 19.79 2.23 5.46
C GLN A 103 19.32 1.34 4.31
N ILE A 104 18.06 0.90 4.31
CA ILE A 104 17.50 0.09 3.22
C ILE A 104 17.63 0.84 1.88
N LEU A 105 17.24 2.10 1.82
CA LEU A 105 17.34 2.89 0.59
C LEU A 105 18.79 3.09 0.15
N ARG A 106 19.70 3.39 1.07
CA ARG A 106 21.15 3.53 0.77
C ARG A 106 21.77 2.23 0.24
N MET A 107 21.33 1.06 0.73
CA MET A 107 21.78 -0.25 0.20
C MET A 107 21.40 -0.43 -1.27
N TRP A 108 20.30 0.15 -1.71
CA TRP A 108 19.93 0.19 -3.12
C TRP A 108 20.67 1.27 -3.93
N GLY A 109 21.43 2.15 -3.28
CA GLY A 109 22.17 3.24 -3.91
C GLY A 109 21.34 4.52 -4.08
N VAL A 110 20.27 4.67 -3.32
CA VAL A 110 19.40 5.86 -3.35
C VAL A 110 20.07 7.02 -2.62
N GLU A 111 20.07 8.18 -3.25
CA GLU A 111 20.39 9.45 -2.61
C GLU A 111 19.18 9.97 -1.84
N ILE A 112 19.41 10.52 -0.64
CA ILE A 112 18.33 10.96 0.24
C ILE A 112 18.45 12.46 0.49
N ILE A 113 17.38 13.18 0.18
CA ILE A 113 17.18 14.58 0.54
C ILE A 113 16.21 14.61 1.72
N SER A 114 16.62 15.24 2.83
CA SER A 114 15.78 15.39 4.01
C SER A 114 14.85 16.59 3.88
N SER A 115 13.58 16.41 4.22
CA SER A 115 12.62 17.50 4.42
C SER A 115 12.38 17.74 5.92
N PRO A 116 11.93 18.96 6.34
CA PRO A 116 11.58 19.24 7.72
C PRO A 116 10.58 18.22 8.31
N ALA A 117 10.85 17.74 9.54
CA ALA A 117 10.04 16.72 10.21
C ALA A 117 8.59 17.16 10.46
N ALA A 118 8.39 18.44 10.83
CA ALA A 118 7.09 18.94 11.27
C ALA A 118 5.96 18.83 10.23
N GLY A 119 6.30 18.80 8.95
CA GLY A 119 5.32 18.69 7.86
C GLY A 119 5.10 17.26 7.35
N GLY A 120 5.81 16.27 7.90
CA GLY A 120 5.68 14.86 7.52
C GLY A 120 5.80 14.62 6.02
N SER A 121 5.02 13.67 5.51
CA SER A 121 5.01 13.31 4.09
C SER A 121 4.51 14.43 3.16
N ASN A 122 3.66 15.33 3.66
CA ASN A 122 3.16 16.45 2.85
C ASN A 122 4.28 17.47 2.58
N GLU A 123 5.15 17.72 3.57
CA GLU A 123 6.32 18.56 3.40
C GLU A 123 7.35 17.90 2.47
N ALA A 124 7.53 16.59 2.55
CA ALA A 124 8.39 15.87 1.60
C ALA A 124 7.91 16.03 0.15
N VAL A 125 6.59 16.00 -0.08
CA VAL A 125 5.99 16.27 -1.40
C VAL A 125 6.31 17.71 -1.86
N ARG A 126 6.16 18.70 -0.97
CA ARG A 126 6.45 20.10 -1.29
C ARG A 126 7.93 20.30 -1.67
N VAL A 127 8.83 19.75 -0.87
CA VAL A 127 10.28 19.80 -1.13
C VAL A 127 10.63 19.08 -2.43
N ALA A 128 10.04 17.91 -2.70
CA ALA A 128 10.30 17.19 -3.94
C ALA A 128 9.86 17.98 -5.18
N LYS A 129 8.73 18.68 -5.14
CA LYS A 129 8.29 19.57 -6.21
C LYS A 129 9.27 20.72 -6.44
N GLN A 130 9.80 21.32 -5.38
CA GLN A 130 10.82 22.36 -5.47
C GLN A 130 12.13 21.81 -6.07
N VAL A 131 12.60 20.65 -5.62
CA VAL A 131 13.80 19.98 -6.18
C VAL A 131 13.60 19.64 -7.66
N ALA A 132 12.40 19.24 -8.08
CA ALA A 132 12.09 18.98 -9.48
C ALA A 132 12.18 20.23 -10.36
N GLU A 133 11.83 21.41 -9.83
CA GLU A 133 11.99 22.70 -10.53
C GLU A 133 13.48 23.10 -10.66
N GLU A 134 14.31 22.79 -9.66
CA GLU A 134 15.75 23.05 -9.65
C GLU A 134 16.53 22.08 -10.57
N HIS A 135 15.97 20.89 -10.84
CA HIS A 135 16.57 19.83 -11.64
C HIS A 135 15.62 19.37 -12.77
N PRO A 136 15.50 20.13 -13.86
CA PRO A 136 14.54 19.85 -14.93
C PRO A 136 14.84 18.56 -15.72
N ASP A 137 16.03 17.98 -15.57
CA ASP A 137 16.46 16.70 -16.11
C ASP A 137 16.09 15.50 -15.20
N TRP A 138 15.62 15.77 -13.98
CA TRP A 138 15.12 14.73 -13.09
C TRP A 138 13.64 14.46 -13.34
N VAL A 139 13.24 13.20 -13.20
CA VAL A 139 11.88 12.75 -13.48
C VAL A 139 11.18 12.38 -12.18
N MET A 140 10.27 13.23 -11.73
CA MET A 140 9.41 12.91 -10.60
C MET A 140 8.24 12.03 -11.07
N LEU A 141 8.17 10.80 -10.59
CA LEU A 141 7.13 9.84 -10.96
C LEU A 141 5.80 10.14 -10.25
N TYR A 142 5.86 10.63 -9.03
CA TYR A 142 4.76 11.18 -8.24
C TYR A 142 3.59 10.23 -8.05
N GLN A 143 3.73 9.28 -7.15
CA GLN A 143 2.75 8.21 -6.88
C GLN A 143 1.33 8.68 -6.55
N TYR A 144 1.13 9.91 -6.06
CA TYR A 144 -0.17 10.42 -5.64
C TYR A 144 -1.05 10.93 -6.79
N GLY A 145 -0.43 11.31 -7.90
CA GLY A 145 -1.12 11.84 -9.09
C GLY A 145 -0.85 11.04 -10.38
N ASN A 146 0.00 10.01 -10.33
CA ASN A 146 0.37 9.24 -11.50
C ASN A 146 -0.69 8.17 -11.86
N PRO A 147 -1.36 8.26 -13.02
CA PRO A 147 -2.37 7.27 -13.43
C PRO A 147 -1.84 5.84 -13.50
N SER A 148 -0.55 5.66 -13.79
CA SER A 148 0.09 4.34 -13.87
C SER A 148 0.05 3.58 -12.54
N ASN A 149 0.00 4.30 -11.40
CA ASN A 149 -0.22 3.69 -10.10
C ASN A 149 -1.58 2.97 -10.05
N ALA A 150 -2.67 3.62 -10.46
CA ALA A 150 -3.98 2.97 -10.51
C ALA A 150 -4.05 1.89 -11.59
N LEU A 151 -3.44 2.11 -12.76
CA LEU A 151 -3.40 1.12 -13.84
C LEU A 151 -2.68 -0.18 -13.44
N ALA A 152 -1.64 -0.11 -12.60
CA ALA A 152 -0.97 -1.29 -12.08
C ALA A 152 -1.92 -2.23 -11.31
N HIS A 153 -2.92 -1.66 -10.63
CA HIS A 153 -3.91 -2.42 -9.86
C HIS A 153 -5.13 -2.80 -10.68
N TYR A 154 -5.47 -2.03 -11.71
CA TYR A 154 -6.49 -2.39 -12.68
C TYR A 154 -6.07 -3.62 -13.49
N ASP A 155 -4.87 -3.56 -14.12
CA ASP A 155 -4.36 -4.62 -15.00
C ASP A 155 -3.82 -5.83 -14.23
N GLY A 156 -3.42 -5.65 -12.96
CA GLY A 156 -2.82 -6.67 -12.10
C GLY A 156 -3.73 -7.09 -10.96
N THR A 157 -3.67 -6.42 -9.81
CA THR A 157 -4.29 -6.85 -8.54
C THR A 157 -5.77 -7.23 -8.68
N ALA A 158 -6.59 -6.37 -9.29
CA ALA A 158 -8.02 -6.61 -9.44
C ALA A 158 -8.33 -7.74 -10.42
N ARG A 159 -7.62 -7.76 -11.56
CA ARG A 159 -7.74 -8.82 -12.57
C ARG A 159 -7.36 -10.18 -12.00
N GLU A 160 -6.28 -10.27 -11.24
CA GLU A 160 -5.83 -11.50 -10.59
C GLU A 160 -6.88 -11.99 -9.58
N ILE A 161 -7.37 -11.09 -8.69
CA ILE A 161 -8.41 -11.44 -7.72
C ILE A 161 -9.67 -11.94 -8.44
N PHE A 162 -10.11 -11.27 -9.50
CA PHE A 162 -11.31 -11.68 -10.25
C PHE A 162 -11.12 -13.03 -10.95
N ALA A 163 -9.93 -13.31 -11.47
CA ALA A 163 -9.62 -14.60 -12.09
C ALA A 163 -9.58 -15.75 -11.07
N ASP A 164 -8.98 -15.52 -9.89
CA ASP A 164 -8.83 -16.53 -8.84
C ASP A 164 -10.13 -16.72 -8.02
N LEU A 165 -10.96 -15.68 -7.90
CA LEU A 165 -12.19 -15.65 -7.12
C LEU A 165 -13.33 -14.98 -7.92
N PRO A 166 -13.91 -15.62 -8.93
CA PRO A 166 -15.02 -15.04 -9.71
C PRO A 166 -16.26 -14.72 -8.86
N SER A 167 -16.41 -15.37 -7.70
CA SER A 167 -17.47 -15.13 -6.72
C SER A 167 -17.26 -13.90 -5.83
N VAL A 168 -16.15 -13.16 -5.95
CA VAL A 168 -15.84 -11.98 -5.13
C VAL A 168 -17.02 -11.01 -5.08
N THR A 169 -17.40 -10.60 -3.86
CA THR A 169 -18.50 -9.66 -3.58
C THR A 169 -18.00 -8.34 -3.03
N HIS A 170 -16.85 -8.36 -2.35
CA HIS A 170 -16.25 -7.17 -1.75
C HIS A 170 -14.73 -7.16 -1.98
N PHE A 171 -14.21 -5.98 -2.26
CA PHE A 171 -12.78 -5.72 -2.29
C PHE A 171 -12.42 -4.69 -1.22
N VAL A 172 -11.47 -5.02 -0.33
CA VAL A 172 -11.08 -4.17 0.80
C VAL A 172 -9.61 -3.82 0.69
N ALA A 173 -9.28 -2.53 0.72
CA ALA A 173 -7.90 -2.05 0.72
C ALA A 173 -7.75 -0.76 1.54
N GLY A 174 -6.49 -0.39 1.84
CA GLY A 174 -6.18 0.81 2.62
C GLY A 174 -6.12 2.09 1.77
N LEU A 175 -6.55 3.20 2.33
CA LEU A 175 -6.38 4.55 1.78
C LEU A 175 -4.96 5.06 2.08
N GLY A 176 -4.07 4.96 1.09
CA GLY A 176 -2.75 5.58 1.08
C GLY A 176 -2.63 6.55 -0.08
N THR A 177 -1.98 6.14 -1.18
CA THR A 177 -1.96 6.89 -2.46
C THR A 177 -3.27 6.80 -3.22
N THR A 178 -4.20 5.99 -2.78
CA THR A 178 -5.47 5.60 -3.39
C THR A 178 -5.36 4.72 -4.64
N GLY A 179 -4.18 4.57 -5.24
CA GLY A 179 -4.00 3.83 -6.50
C GLY A 179 -4.62 2.43 -6.52
N THR A 180 -4.46 1.65 -5.43
CA THR A 180 -5.04 0.30 -5.32
C THR A 180 -6.57 0.32 -5.38
N LEU A 181 -7.20 1.19 -4.60
CA LEU A 181 -8.67 1.33 -4.58
C LEU A 181 -9.21 1.87 -5.90
N MET A 182 -8.53 2.85 -6.50
CA MET A 182 -8.94 3.45 -7.77
C MET A 182 -8.79 2.49 -8.94
N GLY A 183 -7.68 1.76 -9.01
CA GLY A 183 -7.47 0.75 -10.04
C GLY A 183 -8.46 -0.41 -9.93
N ALA A 184 -8.59 -0.99 -8.74
CA ALA A 184 -9.53 -2.07 -8.48
C ALA A 184 -10.99 -1.61 -8.64
N GLY A 185 -11.33 -0.42 -8.13
CA GLY A 185 -12.66 0.16 -8.26
C GLY A 185 -13.09 0.30 -9.72
N ARG A 186 -12.24 0.87 -10.58
CA ARG A 186 -12.51 0.97 -12.03
C ARG A 186 -12.69 -0.40 -12.66
N PHE A 187 -11.77 -1.34 -12.38
CA PHE A 187 -11.86 -2.69 -12.91
C PHE A 187 -13.19 -3.36 -12.55
N PHE A 188 -13.58 -3.34 -11.28
CA PHE A 188 -14.82 -3.97 -10.85
C PHE A 188 -16.07 -3.24 -11.36
N ARG A 189 -16.06 -1.91 -11.45
CA ARG A 189 -17.20 -1.18 -12.07
C ARG A 189 -17.43 -1.58 -13.54
N GLU A 190 -16.35 -1.92 -14.25
CA GLU A 190 -16.43 -2.32 -15.67
C GLU A 190 -16.76 -3.81 -15.85
N HIS A 191 -16.26 -4.70 -14.97
CA HIS A 191 -16.33 -6.15 -15.19
C HIS A 191 -17.29 -6.90 -14.25
N LYS A 192 -17.53 -6.35 -13.06
CA LYS A 192 -18.42 -6.91 -12.02
C LYS A 192 -18.94 -5.80 -11.11
N PRO A 193 -19.88 -4.94 -11.59
CA PRO A 193 -20.28 -3.71 -10.92
C PRO A 193 -20.97 -3.90 -9.55
N GLU A 194 -21.42 -5.10 -9.24
CA GLU A 194 -21.99 -5.47 -7.96
C GLU A 194 -20.94 -5.60 -6.83
N VAL A 195 -19.65 -5.71 -7.16
CA VAL A 195 -18.58 -5.79 -6.16
C VAL A 195 -18.50 -4.47 -5.38
N LYS A 196 -18.57 -4.57 -4.07
CA LYS A 196 -18.44 -3.40 -3.18
C LYS A 196 -16.98 -3.09 -2.91
N ILE A 197 -16.60 -1.84 -3.11
CA ILE A 197 -15.26 -1.33 -2.87
C ILE A 197 -15.22 -0.64 -1.50
N VAL A 198 -14.46 -1.21 -0.58
CA VAL A 198 -14.40 -0.77 0.82
C VAL A 198 -12.99 -0.28 1.15
N ALA A 199 -12.91 0.90 1.71
CA ALA A 199 -11.67 1.53 2.10
C ALA A 199 -11.44 1.46 3.62
N ALA A 200 -10.22 1.17 4.04
CA ALA A 200 -9.75 1.34 5.41
C ALA A 200 -8.88 2.59 5.50
N GLU A 201 -9.14 3.45 6.49
CA GLU A 201 -8.37 4.67 6.75
C GLU A 201 -8.13 4.84 8.25
N PRO A 202 -7.11 5.59 8.70
CA PRO A 202 -6.97 5.96 10.10
C PRO A 202 -8.18 6.76 10.60
N ARG A 203 -8.48 6.73 11.88
CA ARG A 203 -9.37 7.71 12.48
C ARG A 203 -8.76 9.10 12.36
N TYR A 204 -9.60 10.12 12.29
CA TYR A 204 -9.15 11.51 12.25
C TYR A 204 -8.24 11.82 13.44
N GLY A 205 -7.05 12.37 13.17
CA GLY A 205 -6.03 12.67 14.17
C GLY A 205 -5.20 11.49 14.65
N GLU A 206 -5.47 10.26 14.16
CA GLU A 206 -4.69 9.08 14.49
C GLU A 206 -3.84 8.61 13.31
N LEU A 207 -2.72 7.94 13.58
CA LEU A 207 -1.80 7.47 12.56
C LEU A 207 -1.83 5.94 12.44
N VAL A 208 -1.98 5.46 11.21
CA VAL A 208 -1.74 4.06 10.85
C VAL A 208 -0.73 4.01 9.70
N TYR A 209 0.34 3.26 9.88
CA TYR A 209 1.42 3.12 8.91
C TYR A 209 0.94 2.90 7.47
N GLY A 210 1.41 3.74 6.55
CA GLY A 210 1.13 3.61 5.11
C GLY A 210 -0.29 3.99 4.69
N LEU A 211 -1.13 4.42 5.64
CA LEU A 211 -2.48 4.91 5.39
C LEU A 211 -2.58 6.41 5.72
N ARG A 212 -3.63 7.05 5.22
CA ARG A 212 -3.98 8.44 5.51
C ARG A 212 -5.48 8.60 5.65
N ASN A 213 -5.89 9.55 6.47
CA ASN A 213 -7.26 10.02 6.53
C ASN A 213 -7.42 11.16 5.50
N LEU A 214 -8.44 11.06 4.63
CA LEU A 214 -8.65 12.06 3.57
C LEU A 214 -9.15 13.40 4.10
N ASP A 215 -9.72 13.43 5.30
CA ASP A 215 -10.28 14.63 5.93
C ASP A 215 -9.18 15.49 6.62
N GLU A 216 -7.93 15.02 6.62
CA GLU A 216 -6.75 15.74 7.17
C GLU A 216 -6.05 16.68 6.18
N GLY A 217 -6.72 17.05 5.09
CA GLY A 217 -6.31 18.15 4.20
C GLY A 217 -5.47 17.75 3.00
N PHE A 218 -4.94 16.52 2.90
CA PHE A 218 -4.28 16.05 1.68
C PHE A 218 -5.09 14.92 1.03
N VAL A 219 -5.71 15.23 -0.09
CA VAL A 219 -6.41 14.26 -0.94
C VAL A 219 -5.53 13.96 -2.16
N PRO A 220 -5.11 12.69 -2.39
CA PRO A 220 -4.38 12.33 -3.60
C PRO A 220 -5.16 12.69 -4.87
N GLU A 221 -4.47 13.18 -5.90
CA GLU A 221 -5.08 13.56 -7.17
C GLU A 221 -5.77 12.40 -7.91
N LEU A 222 -5.35 11.17 -7.59
CA LEU A 222 -5.97 9.95 -8.14
C LEU A 222 -7.34 9.64 -7.56
N TYR A 223 -7.69 10.21 -6.40
CA TYR A 223 -8.89 9.83 -5.66
C TYR A 223 -10.17 10.20 -6.36
N ASP A 224 -11.06 9.22 -6.53
CA ASP A 224 -12.41 9.36 -7.03
C ASP A 224 -13.39 8.72 -6.03
N ALA A 225 -14.12 9.56 -5.32
CA ALA A 225 -15.07 9.13 -4.29
C ALA A 225 -16.20 8.25 -4.84
N THR A 226 -16.53 8.37 -6.13
CA THR A 226 -17.62 7.61 -6.77
C THR A 226 -17.32 6.11 -6.90
N LEU A 227 -16.05 5.74 -6.77
CA LEU A 227 -15.60 4.34 -6.82
C LEU A 227 -15.67 3.63 -5.46
N ILE A 228 -15.91 4.36 -4.36
CA ILE A 228 -15.89 3.81 -3.00
C ILE A 228 -17.31 3.62 -2.49
N ASP A 229 -17.66 2.40 -2.08
CA ASP A 229 -18.99 2.07 -1.51
C ASP A 229 -19.03 2.22 0.01
N GLY A 230 -17.87 2.19 0.69
CA GLY A 230 -17.78 2.35 2.13
C GLY A 230 -16.39 2.68 2.63
N ARG A 231 -16.32 3.43 3.74
CA ARG A 231 -15.07 3.77 4.45
C ARG A 231 -15.16 3.29 5.89
N PHE A 232 -14.11 2.63 6.37
CA PHE A 232 -13.96 2.23 7.77
C PHE A 232 -12.79 3.00 8.38
N SER A 233 -13.08 3.77 9.42
CA SER A 233 -12.06 4.45 10.23
C SER A 233 -11.53 3.50 11.29
N VAL A 234 -10.21 3.28 11.31
CA VAL A 234 -9.53 2.27 12.14
C VAL A 234 -8.42 2.94 12.93
N GLY A 235 -8.42 2.75 14.26
CA GLY A 235 -7.35 3.22 15.12
C GLY A 235 -6.11 2.32 15.11
N PRO A 236 -4.95 2.81 15.57
CA PRO A 236 -3.69 2.06 15.63
C PRO A 236 -3.82 0.80 16.52
N ARG A 237 -4.54 0.88 17.62
CA ARG A 237 -4.84 -0.25 18.52
C ARG A 237 -5.55 -1.40 17.79
N ASP A 238 -6.59 -1.08 17.02
CA ASP A 238 -7.32 -2.07 16.25
C ASP A 238 -6.44 -2.67 15.15
N ALA A 239 -5.63 -1.86 14.48
CA ALA A 239 -4.69 -2.32 13.47
C ALA A 239 -3.66 -3.32 14.04
N VAL A 240 -3.05 -3.00 15.19
CA VAL A 240 -2.10 -3.89 15.87
C VAL A 240 -2.76 -5.19 16.32
N ARG A 241 -3.95 -5.10 16.92
CA ARG A 241 -4.69 -6.28 17.34
C ARG A 241 -4.97 -7.21 16.16
N ARG A 242 -5.46 -6.67 15.05
CA ARG A 242 -5.83 -7.47 13.88
C ARG A 242 -4.65 -8.08 13.15
N VAL A 243 -3.50 -7.39 13.09
CA VAL A 243 -2.32 -7.99 12.46
C VAL A 243 -1.75 -9.13 13.29
N ARG A 244 -1.84 -9.05 14.63
CA ARG A 244 -1.47 -10.17 15.52
C ARG A 244 -2.46 -11.34 15.40
N GLU A 245 -3.77 -11.06 15.37
CA GLU A 245 -4.80 -12.09 15.14
C GLU A 245 -4.59 -12.82 13.80
N LEU A 246 -4.18 -12.10 12.76
CA LEU A 246 -3.89 -12.68 11.44
C LEU A 246 -2.69 -13.63 11.51
N LEU A 247 -1.65 -13.24 12.23
CA LEU A 247 -0.49 -14.09 12.47
C LEU A 247 -0.86 -15.33 13.32
N ASP A 248 -1.54 -15.14 14.43
CA ASP A 248 -1.85 -16.21 15.39
C ASP A 248 -2.84 -17.25 14.82
N ASN A 249 -3.81 -16.81 14.05
CA ASN A 249 -4.86 -17.69 13.53
C ASN A 249 -4.51 -18.28 12.16
N GLU A 250 -3.97 -17.49 11.25
CA GLU A 250 -3.80 -17.88 9.85
C GLU A 250 -2.32 -18.00 9.43
N GLY A 251 -1.37 -17.65 10.32
CA GLY A 251 0.06 -17.74 10.06
C GLY A 251 0.59 -16.66 9.08
N ILE A 252 -0.18 -15.61 8.82
CA ILE A 252 0.21 -14.54 7.89
C ILE A 252 0.87 -13.41 8.68
N PHE A 253 2.18 -13.23 8.49
CA PHE A 253 2.97 -12.17 9.14
C PHE A 253 2.98 -10.91 8.28
N ALA A 254 2.01 -10.03 8.51
CA ALA A 254 1.74 -8.85 7.68
C ALA A 254 2.09 -7.53 8.39
N GLY A 255 2.24 -6.43 7.62
CA GLY A 255 2.47 -5.09 8.15
C GLY A 255 1.22 -4.46 8.79
N ILE A 256 1.42 -3.37 9.55
CA ILE A 256 0.39 -2.74 10.39
C ILE A 256 -0.82 -2.24 9.58
N SER A 257 -0.60 -1.69 8.37
CA SER A 257 -1.70 -1.29 7.49
C SER A 257 -2.63 -2.45 7.13
N THR A 258 -2.09 -3.66 7.01
CA THR A 258 -2.89 -4.87 6.78
C THR A 258 -3.84 -5.15 7.95
N GLY A 259 -3.42 -4.85 9.19
CA GLY A 259 -4.30 -4.97 10.35
C GLY A 259 -5.52 -4.05 10.26
N ALA A 260 -5.34 -2.81 9.81
CA ALA A 260 -6.44 -1.89 9.57
C ALA A 260 -7.36 -2.38 8.43
N ILE A 261 -6.78 -2.89 7.34
CA ILE A 261 -7.54 -3.45 6.21
C ILE A 261 -8.34 -4.68 6.65
N LEU A 262 -7.74 -5.57 7.44
CA LEU A 262 -8.43 -6.73 8.01
C LEU A 262 -9.55 -6.31 8.98
N HIS A 263 -9.35 -5.27 9.80
CA HIS A 263 -10.41 -4.74 10.66
C HIS A 263 -11.62 -4.30 9.84
N ALA A 264 -11.41 -3.57 8.74
CA ALA A 264 -12.48 -3.17 7.83
C ALA A 264 -13.14 -4.38 7.15
N ALA A 265 -12.36 -5.37 6.70
CA ALA A 265 -12.87 -6.60 6.10
C ALA A 265 -13.74 -7.41 7.07
N LEU A 266 -13.31 -7.56 8.33
CA LEU A 266 -14.10 -8.21 9.38
C LEU A 266 -15.36 -7.42 9.74
N GLY A 267 -15.28 -6.09 9.74
CA GLY A 267 -16.45 -5.22 9.94
C GLY A 267 -17.50 -5.41 8.84
N GLN A 268 -17.05 -5.51 7.59
CA GLN A 268 -17.91 -5.80 6.45
C GLN A 268 -18.47 -7.23 6.52
N ALA A 269 -17.65 -8.21 6.88
CA ALA A 269 -18.11 -9.58 7.08
C ALA A 269 -19.20 -9.69 8.15
N ALA A 270 -19.03 -9.01 9.28
CA ALA A 270 -20.04 -8.95 10.34
C ALA A 270 -21.35 -8.31 9.87
N LYS A 271 -21.30 -7.33 8.96
CA LYS A 271 -22.48 -6.75 8.32
C LYS A 271 -23.19 -7.78 7.45
N CYS A 272 -22.47 -8.48 6.57
CA CYS A 272 -23.06 -9.53 5.72
C CYS A 272 -23.71 -10.64 6.55
N VAL A 273 -23.08 -11.08 7.65
CA VAL A 273 -23.69 -12.08 8.57
C VAL A 273 -24.99 -11.58 9.18
N ARG A 274 -25.04 -10.31 9.66
CA ARG A 274 -26.27 -9.75 10.22
C ARG A 274 -27.41 -9.66 9.21
N ASP A 275 -27.05 -9.32 7.96
CA ASP A 275 -28.01 -9.11 6.87
C ASP A 275 -28.40 -10.43 6.19
N GLY A 276 -27.77 -11.56 6.57
CA GLY A 276 -27.99 -12.89 5.99
C GLY A 276 -27.49 -13.01 4.55
N GLU A 277 -26.52 -12.17 4.15
CA GLU A 277 -26.00 -12.12 2.79
C GLU A 277 -24.71 -12.95 2.68
N PRO A 278 -24.63 -13.94 1.76
CA PRO A 278 -23.38 -14.64 1.50
C PRO A 278 -22.34 -13.68 0.88
N ALA A 279 -21.08 -13.84 1.25
CA ALA A 279 -20.02 -12.96 0.78
C ALA A 279 -18.66 -13.64 0.63
N ASP A 280 -17.98 -13.33 -0.44
CA ASP A 280 -16.57 -13.57 -0.66
C ASP A 280 -15.83 -12.22 -0.62
N ILE A 281 -15.11 -11.95 0.47
CA ILE A 281 -14.47 -10.67 0.75
C ILE A 281 -12.97 -10.80 0.53
N ALA A 282 -12.47 -10.25 -0.57
CA ALA A 282 -11.04 -10.16 -0.84
C ALA A 282 -10.44 -8.90 -0.20
N PHE A 283 -9.35 -9.04 0.53
CA PHE A 283 -8.64 -7.90 1.10
C PHE A 283 -7.13 -7.98 0.82
N VAL A 284 -6.47 -6.83 0.87
CA VAL A 284 -5.04 -6.71 0.55
C VAL A 284 -4.18 -6.88 1.79
N VAL A 285 -3.23 -7.82 1.75
CA VAL A 285 -2.05 -7.88 2.62
C VAL A 285 -0.97 -7.02 1.97
N ALA A 286 -0.86 -5.76 2.41
CA ALA A 286 -0.13 -4.73 1.68
C ALA A 286 1.39 -4.94 1.68
N ASP A 287 1.95 -5.45 2.78
CA ASP A 287 3.37 -5.76 2.95
C ASP A 287 3.62 -6.73 4.11
N GLY A 288 4.87 -7.19 4.24
CA GLY A 288 5.29 -8.12 5.30
C GLY A 288 5.58 -7.44 6.64
N GLY A 289 5.27 -8.13 7.74
CA GLY A 289 5.46 -7.67 9.11
C GLY A 289 6.92 -7.47 9.52
N TRP A 290 7.86 -8.15 8.85
CA TRP A 290 9.29 -8.05 9.13
C TRP A 290 9.86 -6.62 8.98
N LYS A 291 9.20 -5.74 8.24
CA LYS A 291 9.57 -4.32 8.09
C LYS A 291 9.24 -3.47 9.32
N TYR A 292 8.54 -4.02 10.29
CA TYR A 292 7.99 -3.31 11.46
C TYR A 292 8.43 -3.91 12.80
N LEU A 293 9.41 -4.82 12.81
CA LEU A 293 9.89 -5.45 14.05
C LEU A 293 10.42 -4.42 15.05
N SER A 294 11.15 -3.41 14.57
CA SER A 294 11.69 -2.34 15.42
C SER A 294 10.63 -1.42 16.03
N THR A 295 9.38 -1.49 15.56
CA THR A 295 8.28 -0.66 16.09
C THR A 295 7.72 -1.19 17.41
N GLY A 296 8.01 -2.44 17.76
CA GLY A 296 7.40 -3.13 18.90
C GLY A 296 5.93 -3.51 18.71
N ALA A 297 5.37 -3.38 17.50
CA ALA A 297 3.97 -3.71 17.21
C ALA A 297 3.61 -5.18 17.49
N TYR A 298 4.58 -6.09 17.45
CA TYR A 298 4.38 -7.53 17.64
C TYR A 298 4.83 -8.04 19.01
N GLU A 299 5.24 -7.15 19.91
CA GLU A 299 5.77 -7.48 21.25
C GLU A 299 4.89 -6.92 22.35
N GLY A 300 4.90 -7.60 23.52
CA GLY A 300 4.18 -7.15 24.71
C GLY A 300 2.65 -7.14 24.56
N THR A 301 1.99 -6.36 25.39
CA THR A 301 0.54 -6.15 25.34
C THR A 301 0.14 -5.25 24.19
N ILE A 302 -1.15 -5.22 23.85
CA ILE A 302 -1.68 -4.29 22.83
C ILE A 302 -1.50 -2.83 23.27
N ASP A 303 -1.70 -2.54 24.58
CA ASP A 303 -1.55 -1.19 25.13
C ASP A 303 -0.10 -0.71 25.03
N GLU A 304 0.89 -1.54 25.38
CA GLU A 304 2.31 -1.22 25.23
C GLU A 304 2.71 -0.98 23.76
N ALA A 305 2.13 -1.73 22.84
CA ALA A 305 2.39 -1.56 21.42
C ALA A 305 1.78 -0.26 20.87
N GLU A 306 0.57 0.10 21.32
CA GLU A 306 -0.10 1.36 20.98
C GLU A 306 0.72 2.55 21.47
N ASP A 307 1.12 2.56 22.75
CA ASP A 307 1.96 3.64 23.34
C ASP A 307 3.27 3.82 22.57
N ARG A 308 3.92 2.72 22.14
CA ARG A 308 5.15 2.80 21.33
C ARG A 308 4.90 3.39 19.95
N LEU A 309 3.76 3.09 19.33
CA LEU A 309 3.40 3.60 18.01
C LEU A 309 3.03 5.08 18.07
N GLU A 310 2.32 5.55 19.10
CA GLU A 310 1.97 6.97 19.28
C GLU A 310 3.22 7.86 19.43
N GLY A 311 4.28 7.34 20.05
CA GLY A 311 5.57 8.06 20.20
C GLY A 311 6.39 8.18 18.91
N GLN A 312 5.99 7.49 17.84
CA GLN A 312 6.71 7.46 16.58
C GLN A 312 5.96 8.31 15.53
N LEU A 313 6.51 9.49 15.20
CA LEU A 313 6.00 10.30 14.09
C LEU A 313 6.32 9.62 12.74
N TRP A 314 5.30 9.19 12.03
CA TRP A 314 5.44 8.44 10.79
C TRP A 314 5.00 9.27 9.58
N ALA A 315 5.88 9.30 8.61
CA ALA A 315 5.58 9.85 7.29
C ALA A 315 4.99 8.78 6.38
#